data_254a1cf2726668526641e60cfc67ea0b
#
_entry.id   254a1cf2726668526641e60cfc67ea0b
#
_cell.length_a   1.000
_cell.length_b   1.000
_cell.length_c   1.000
_cell.angle_alpha   90.00
_cell.angle_beta   90.00
_cell.angle_gamma   90.00
#
_symmetry.space_group_name_H-M   'P 1'
#
loop_
_entity.id
_entity.type
_entity.pdbx_description
1 polymer ?
#
loop_
_entity_poly.entity_id
_entity_poly.type
_entity_poly.pdbx_seq_one_letter_code
_entity_poly.pdbx_strand_id
1 'polypeptide(L)'
;MEIKDNAFSRQFETLLDGKLISVEYSFQEKKIFLTRINVPDGFENEEYITELLNNIMAIAYERKFKVVPILPKIAAFFRKNPKYRDLLPPGIKI
;
A
#
# COMPACT_ATOMS: atom_id res chain seq x y z
N MET A 1 -4.54 -2.40 13.51
CA MET A 1 -5.27 -1.75 12.40
C MET A 1 -6.05 -2.81 11.62
N GLU A 2 -7.29 -2.55 11.37
CA GLU A 2 -8.12 -3.48 10.63
C GLU A 2 -8.23 -3.03 9.19
N ILE A 3 -7.82 -3.90 8.26
CA ILE A 3 -7.81 -3.59 6.84
C ILE A 3 -8.69 -4.59 6.11
N LYS A 4 -9.59 -4.07 5.28
CA LYS A 4 -10.42 -4.87 4.41
C LYS A 4 -9.86 -4.80 2.99
N ASP A 5 -9.68 -5.95 2.36
CA ASP A 5 -9.36 -6.01 0.94
C ASP A 5 -10.68 -6.05 0.17
N ASN A 6 -11.09 -4.91 -0.37
CA ASN A 6 -12.28 -4.82 -1.20
C ASN A 6 -11.90 -5.18 -2.63
N ALA A 7 -11.94 -6.47 -2.93
CA ALA A 7 -11.50 -6.97 -4.24
C ALA A 7 -12.40 -6.48 -5.38
N PHE A 8 -13.66 -6.23 -5.09
CA PHE A 8 -14.58 -5.71 -6.11
C PHE A 8 -14.16 -4.33 -6.59
N SER A 9 -13.81 -3.46 -5.64
CA SER A 9 -13.36 -2.09 -5.94
C SER A 9 -11.85 -2.00 -6.14
N ARG A 10 -11.13 -3.10 -5.92
CA ARG A 10 -9.67 -3.17 -6.02
C ARG A 10 -8.99 -2.14 -5.16
N GLN A 11 -9.30 -2.18 -3.87
CA GLN A 11 -8.66 -1.29 -2.92
C GLN A 11 -8.61 -1.92 -1.53
N PHE A 12 -7.55 -1.58 -0.80
CA PHE A 12 -7.47 -1.85 0.64
C PHE A 12 -8.15 -0.70 1.36
N GLU A 13 -8.99 -1.01 2.34
CA GLU A 13 -9.78 -0.02 3.05
C GLU A 13 -9.57 -0.11 4.54
N THR A 14 -9.54 1.04 5.19
CA THR A 14 -9.54 1.11 6.64
C THR A 14 -10.34 2.34 7.06
N LEU A 15 -10.83 2.33 8.30
CA LEU A 15 -11.58 3.45 8.84
C LEU A 15 -10.76 4.11 9.95
N LEU A 16 -10.70 5.43 9.92
CA LEU A 16 -10.12 6.23 10.98
C LEU A 16 -11.14 7.29 11.38
N ASP A 17 -11.61 7.22 12.63
CA ASP A 17 -12.64 8.13 13.12
C ASP A 17 -13.88 8.16 12.23
N GLY A 18 -14.28 6.98 11.75
CA GLY A 18 -15.46 6.84 10.89
C GLY A 18 -15.26 7.26 9.45
N LYS A 19 -14.06 7.70 9.08
CA LYS A 19 -13.78 8.14 7.71
C LYS A 19 -12.95 7.10 6.97
N LEU A 20 -13.30 6.89 5.71
CA LEU A 20 -12.65 5.88 4.88
C LEU A 20 -11.31 6.37 4.35
N ILE A 21 -10.31 5.52 4.50
CA ILE A 21 -9.00 5.70 3.87
C ILE A 21 -8.78 4.46 3.02
N SER A 22 -8.37 4.64 1.78
CA SER A 22 -8.17 3.51 0.88
C SER A 22 -6.90 3.63 0.06
N VAL A 23 -6.39 2.47 -0.34
CA VAL A 23 -5.26 2.37 -1.26
C VAL A 23 -5.72 1.51 -2.42
N GLU A 24 -5.87 2.13 -3.58
CA GLU A 24 -6.29 1.43 -4.79
C GLU A 24 -5.12 0.67 -5.39
N TYR A 25 -5.44 -0.46 -5.97
CA TYR A 25 -4.42 -1.30 -6.58
C TYR A 25 -4.92 -1.91 -7.90
N SER A 26 -3.98 -2.31 -8.74
CA SER A 26 -4.23 -3.26 -9.81
C SER A 26 -3.34 -4.47 -9.58
N PHE A 27 -3.69 -5.59 -10.18
CA PHE A 27 -3.00 -6.85 -9.94
C PHE A 27 -2.73 -7.54 -11.26
N GLN A 28 -1.49 -7.99 -11.45
CA GLN A 28 -1.10 -8.68 -12.67
C GLN A 28 0.10 -9.58 -12.40
N GLU A 29 -0.05 -10.87 -12.70
CA GLU A 29 1.05 -11.83 -12.60
C GLU A 29 1.75 -11.84 -11.24
N LYS A 30 0.95 -11.87 -10.17
CA LYS A 30 1.45 -11.84 -8.79
C LYS A 30 2.20 -10.56 -8.43
N LYS A 31 1.97 -9.51 -9.18
CA LYS A 31 2.45 -8.17 -8.86
C LYS A 31 1.27 -7.29 -8.51
N ILE A 32 1.38 -6.55 -7.42
CA ILE A 32 0.37 -5.60 -7.03
C ILE A 32 0.92 -4.19 -7.27
N PHE A 33 0.15 -3.39 -8.00
CA PHE A 33 0.50 -2.02 -8.34
C PHE A 33 -0.35 -1.12 -7.45
N LEU A 34 0.27 -0.42 -6.52
CA LEU A 34 -0.46 0.51 -5.66
C LEU A 34 -0.59 1.82 -6.41
N THR A 35 -1.82 2.11 -6.86
CA THR A 35 -2.05 3.15 -7.84
C THR A 35 -2.53 4.48 -7.28
N ARG A 36 -3.20 4.47 -6.12
CA ARG A 36 -3.73 5.70 -5.54
C ARG A 36 -3.97 5.53 -4.05
N ILE A 37 -3.68 6.59 -3.30
CA ILE A 37 -4.02 6.66 -1.88
C ILE A 37 -5.11 7.72 -1.73
N ASN A 38 -6.26 7.33 -1.19
CA ASN A 38 -7.40 8.22 -0.99
C ASN A 38 -7.58 8.50 0.49
N VAL A 39 -7.58 9.77 0.84
CA VAL A 39 -7.75 10.21 2.23
C VAL A 39 -8.84 11.27 2.29
N PRO A 40 -9.47 11.46 3.47
CA PRO A 40 -10.46 12.52 3.64
C PRO A 40 -9.83 13.91 3.50
N ASP A 41 -10.65 14.90 3.15
CA ASP A 41 -10.21 16.28 3.11
C ASP A 41 -9.61 16.69 4.45
N GLY A 42 -8.48 17.40 4.41
CA GLY A 42 -7.81 17.86 5.63
C GLY A 42 -7.04 16.80 6.38
N PHE A 43 -6.95 15.59 5.84
CA PHE A 43 -6.21 14.51 6.49
C PHE A 43 -4.72 14.79 6.45
N GLU A 44 -4.05 14.76 7.61
CA GLU A 44 -2.62 15.06 7.71
C GLU A 44 -1.83 14.04 8.52
N ASN A 45 -2.44 12.92 8.89
CA ASN A 45 -1.78 11.94 9.74
C ASN A 45 -0.89 10.99 8.92
N GLU A 46 0.34 11.42 8.66
CA GLU A 46 1.29 10.62 7.89
C GLU A 46 1.71 9.34 8.60
N GLU A 47 1.72 9.35 9.93
CA GLU A 47 2.05 8.12 10.67
C GLU A 47 1.01 7.03 10.42
N TYR A 48 -0.25 7.42 10.31
CA TYR A 48 -1.31 6.46 10.02
C TYR A 48 -1.13 5.85 8.63
N ILE A 49 -0.76 6.67 7.64
CA ILE A 49 -0.49 6.18 6.29
C ILE A 49 0.71 5.23 6.30
N THR A 50 1.76 5.56 7.03
CA THR A 50 2.92 4.68 7.15
C THR A 50 2.51 3.33 7.75
N GLU A 51 1.69 3.35 8.79
CA GLU A 51 1.21 2.12 9.41
C GLU A 51 0.33 1.32 8.44
N LEU A 52 -0.54 2.00 7.70
CA LEU A 52 -1.36 1.36 6.69
C LEU A 52 -0.49 0.67 5.63
N LEU A 53 0.54 1.35 5.14
CA LEU A 53 1.44 0.77 4.15
C LEU A 53 2.23 -0.41 4.74
N ASN A 54 2.66 -0.33 6.00
CA ASN A 54 3.30 -1.47 6.66
C ASN A 54 2.38 -2.70 6.66
N ASN A 55 1.10 -2.50 6.95
CA ASN A 55 0.13 -3.58 6.95
C ASN A 55 -0.11 -4.14 5.55
N ILE A 56 -0.14 -3.28 4.54
CA ILE A 56 -0.29 -3.73 3.15
C ILE A 56 0.93 -4.54 2.71
N MET A 57 2.13 -4.13 3.12
CA MET A 57 3.35 -4.91 2.82
C MET A 57 3.28 -6.29 3.46
N ALA A 58 2.77 -6.39 4.68
CA ALA A 58 2.60 -7.69 5.34
C ALA A 58 1.62 -8.58 4.57
N ILE A 59 0.53 -8.01 4.06
CA ILE A 59 -0.44 -8.74 3.26
C ILE A 59 0.21 -9.25 1.97
N ALA A 60 0.97 -8.39 1.29
CA ALA A 60 1.65 -8.75 0.05
C ALA A 60 2.66 -9.89 0.29
N TYR A 61 3.42 -9.78 1.36
CA TYR A 61 4.40 -10.81 1.73
C TYR A 61 3.72 -12.15 1.98
N GLU A 62 2.64 -12.13 2.77
CA GLU A 62 1.91 -13.35 3.11
C GLU A 62 1.31 -14.01 1.87
N ARG A 63 0.80 -13.22 0.93
CA ARG A 63 0.21 -13.73 -0.31
C ARG A 63 1.25 -14.01 -1.40
N LYS A 64 2.53 -13.74 -1.11
CA LYS A 64 3.64 -13.93 -2.07
C LYS A 64 3.51 -13.07 -3.32
N PHE A 65 3.04 -11.83 -3.13
CA PHE A 65 2.97 -10.85 -4.20
C PHE A 65 4.20 -9.95 -4.15
N LYS A 66 4.65 -9.48 -5.32
CA LYS A 66 5.59 -8.38 -5.39
C LYS A 66 4.82 -7.07 -5.46
N VAL A 67 5.42 -6.00 -4.99
CA VAL A 67 4.78 -4.67 -4.97
C VAL A 67 5.52 -3.76 -5.94
N VAL A 68 4.76 -3.15 -6.86
CA VAL A 68 5.32 -2.20 -7.83
C VAL A 68 4.96 -0.79 -7.34
N PRO A 69 5.97 0.01 -6.94
CA PRO A 69 5.73 1.32 -6.34
C PRO A 69 5.55 2.39 -7.43
N ILE A 70 4.35 2.51 -7.96
CA ILE A 70 4.05 3.50 -9.00
C ILE A 70 4.02 4.92 -8.45
N LEU A 71 3.40 5.10 -7.27
CA LEU A 71 3.27 6.42 -6.67
C LEU A 71 4.58 6.87 -6.04
N PRO A 72 4.98 8.14 -6.20
CA PRO A 72 6.16 8.66 -5.52
C PRO A 72 6.15 8.45 -4.01
N LYS A 73 4.98 8.55 -3.38
CA LYS A 73 4.85 8.33 -1.94
C LYS A 73 5.19 6.89 -1.56
N ILE A 74 4.78 5.93 -2.38
CA ILE A 74 5.08 4.52 -2.14
C ILE A 74 6.57 4.26 -2.37
N ALA A 75 7.14 4.84 -3.42
CA ALA A 75 8.59 4.72 -3.67
C ALA A 75 9.40 5.30 -2.50
N ALA A 76 8.98 6.45 -1.97
CA ALA A 76 9.62 7.04 -0.81
C ALA A 76 9.51 6.14 0.42
N PHE A 77 8.36 5.49 0.59
CA PHE A 77 8.15 4.53 1.68
C PHE A 77 9.17 3.39 1.61
N PHE A 78 9.39 2.84 0.42
CA PHE A 78 10.38 1.78 0.24
C PHE A 78 11.79 2.27 0.54
N ARG A 79 12.14 3.49 0.15
CA ARG A 79 13.46 4.05 0.45
C ARG A 79 13.70 4.20 1.95
N LYS A 80 12.65 4.55 2.69
CA LYS A 80 12.74 4.71 4.14
C LYS A 80 12.66 3.40 4.90
N ASN A 81 12.21 2.34 4.25
CA ASN A 81 11.99 1.04 4.87
C ASN A 81 12.66 -0.06 4.06
N PRO A 82 14.00 -0.10 4.04
CA PRO A 82 14.73 -1.07 3.21
C PRO A 82 14.42 -2.54 3.54
N LYS A 83 13.82 -2.81 4.69
CA LYS A 83 13.40 -4.17 5.03
C LYS A 83 12.38 -4.75 4.05
N TYR A 84 11.72 -3.90 3.25
CA TYR A 84 10.73 -4.35 2.28
C TYR A 84 11.28 -4.54 0.87
N ARG A 85 12.60 -4.40 0.67
CA ARG A 85 13.19 -4.55 -0.66
C ARG A 85 12.85 -5.86 -1.33
N ASP A 86 12.72 -6.93 -0.56
CA ASP A 86 12.40 -8.24 -1.12
C ASP A 86 11.02 -8.30 -1.75
N LEU A 87 10.17 -7.33 -1.45
CA LEU A 87 8.84 -7.24 -2.08
C LEU A 87 8.90 -6.56 -3.44
N LEU A 88 10.00 -5.92 -3.80
CA LEU A 88 10.12 -5.28 -5.11
C LEU A 88 10.40 -6.33 -6.18
N PRO A 89 9.79 -6.19 -7.37
CA PRO A 89 10.12 -7.08 -8.49
C PRO A 89 11.58 -6.95 -8.91
N PRO A 90 12.17 -7.99 -9.50
CA PRO A 90 13.52 -7.89 -10.04
C PRO A 90 13.63 -6.74 -11.04
N GLY A 91 14.73 -5.99 -10.96
CA GLY A 91 14.96 -4.88 -11.87
C GLY A 91 14.43 -3.54 -11.45
N ILE A 92 13.56 -3.50 -10.42
CA ILE A 92 13.09 -2.24 -9.87
C ILE A 92 14.02 -1.81 -8.74
N LYS A 93 14.62 -0.65 -8.92
CA LYS A 93 15.54 -0.07 -7.93
C LYS A 93 14.98 1.25 -7.42
N ILE A 94 15.10 1.46 -6.15
CA ILE A 94 14.62 2.67 -5.50
C ILE A 94 15.76 3.39 -4.79
#